data_529bccb6849959ce07b06636999854f8
#
_entry.id   529bccb6849959ce07b06636999854f8
#
_cell.length_a   1.000
_cell.length_b   1.000
_cell.length_c   1.000
_cell.angle_alpha   90.00
_cell.angle_beta   90.00
_cell.angle_gamma   90.00
#
_symmetry.space_group_name_H-M   'P 1'
#
loop_
_entity.id
_entity.type
_entity.pdbx_description
1 polymer ?
#
loop_
_entity_poly.entity_id
_entity_poly.type
_entity_poly.pdbx_seq_one_letter_code
_entity_poly.pdbx_strand_id
1 'polypeptide(L)'
;EISCSLVGSEMCIRDRSVMVNARHAFYGLSMLEKYRGTGPVRPVLICTLTDETFSLVSTLEPPEGVARRDFYFWISLLDYLYWQVGCTLGNAVGGLLTFDTTGLDFTLTALFIVLLLEQVKKKENRAAGIIGMVCTAASLAVFGPDNFLIPAMILLLAVLLGGRKKLCK
;
A
#
# COMPACT_ATOMS: atom_id res chain seq x y z
N GLU A 1 -27.46 -10.37 23.43
CA GLU A 1 -26.42 -11.09 22.66
C GLU A 1 -26.19 -10.45 21.27
N ILE A 2 -27.24 -10.10 20.52
CA ILE A 2 -27.14 -9.47 19.18
C ILE A 2 -26.45 -8.11 19.27
N SER A 3 -26.71 -7.31 20.29
CA SER A 3 -26.07 -5.98 20.48
C SER A 3 -24.55 -6.07 20.73
N CYS A 4 -24.09 -7.10 21.44
CA CYS A 4 -22.67 -7.32 21.71
C CYS A 4 -21.92 -7.80 20.45
N SER A 5 -22.58 -8.60 19.61
CA SER A 5 -22.03 -9.05 18.32
C SER A 5 -21.90 -7.90 17.32
N LEU A 6 -22.87 -6.97 17.25
CA LEU A 6 -22.82 -5.79 16.39
C LEU A 6 -21.68 -4.82 16.81
N VAL A 7 -21.53 -4.55 18.09
CA VAL A 7 -20.45 -3.69 18.60
C VAL A 7 -19.08 -4.30 18.35
N GLY A 8 -18.95 -5.62 18.49
CA GLY A 8 -17.71 -6.33 18.17
C GLY A 8 -17.35 -6.25 16.67
N SER A 9 -18.34 -6.37 15.79
CA SER A 9 -18.12 -6.28 14.34
C SER A 9 -17.76 -4.85 13.90
N GLU A 10 -18.39 -3.83 14.47
CA GLU A 10 -18.06 -2.43 14.18
C GLU A 10 -16.65 -2.03 14.66
N MET A 11 -16.24 -2.52 15.84
CA MET A 11 -14.86 -2.32 16.31
C MET A 11 -13.86 -3.00 15.38
N CYS A 12 -14.11 -4.22 14.94
CA CYS A 12 -13.24 -4.91 13.97
C CYS A 12 -13.15 -4.18 12.63
N ILE A 13 -14.25 -3.65 12.11
CA ILE A 13 -14.28 -2.89 10.86
C ILE A 13 -13.50 -1.58 11.03
N ARG A 14 -13.69 -0.88 12.13
CA ARG A 14 -12.99 0.37 12.43
C ARG A 14 -11.49 0.16 12.59
N ASP A 15 -11.07 -0.87 13.30
CA ASP A 15 -9.66 -1.20 13.50
C ASP A 15 -8.98 -1.58 12.18
N ARG A 16 -9.65 -2.38 11.35
CA ARG A 16 -9.17 -2.71 10.00
C ARG A 16 -9.08 -1.48 9.10
N SER A 17 -10.07 -0.59 9.15
CA SER A 17 -10.05 0.67 8.40
C SER A 17 -8.89 1.57 8.83
N VAL A 18 -8.62 1.71 10.13
CA VAL A 18 -7.48 2.49 10.64
C VAL A 18 -6.16 1.89 10.18
N MET A 19 -6.04 0.56 10.19
CA MET A 19 -4.82 -0.14 9.73
C MET A 19 -4.55 0.09 8.23
N VAL A 20 -5.58 -0.04 7.40
CA VAL A 20 -5.46 0.19 5.95
C VAL A 20 -5.09 1.65 5.68
N ASN A 21 -5.70 2.60 6.39
CA ASN A 21 -5.41 4.02 6.25
C ASN A 21 -4.03 4.42 6.81
N ALA A 22 -3.55 3.76 7.87
CA ALA A 22 -2.20 3.99 8.39
C ALA A 22 -1.12 3.71 7.34
N ARG A 23 -1.30 2.68 6.53
CA ARG A 23 -0.43 2.36 5.40
C ARG A 23 -0.29 3.55 4.42
N HIS A 24 -1.39 4.20 4.06
CA HIS A 24 -1.39 5.38 3.19
C HIS A 24 -0.63 6.57 3.79
N ALA A 25 -0.70 6.75 5.12
CA ALA A 25 0.08 7.78 5.80
C ALA A 25 1.60 7.55 5.66
N PHE A 26 2.05 6.29 5.73
CA PHE A 26 3.46 5.95 5.52
C PHE A 26 3.90 6.16 4.07
N TYR A 27 3.06 5.83 3.09
CA TYR A 27 3.36 6.12 1.69
C TYR A 27 3.47 7.61 1.45
N GLY A 28 2.50 8.39 1.95
CA GLY A 28 2.53 9.85 1.88
C GLY A 28 3.79 10.44 2.49
N LEU A 29 4.19 9.97 3.68
CA LEU A 29 5.41 10.41 4.36
C LEU A 29 6.67 10.07 3.53
N SER A 30 6.74 8.88 2.97
CA SER A 30 7.86 8.41 2.14
C SER A 30 7.98 9.21 0.84
N MET A 31 6.85 9.66 0.25
CA MET A 31 6.83 10.43 -1.00
C MET A 31 6.99 11.94 -0.81
N LEU A 32 7.01 12.44 0.44
CA LEU A 32 7.12 13.88 0.72
C LEU A 32 8.33 14.54 0.04
N GLU A 33 9.46 13.85 0.00
CA GLU A 33 10.68 14.36 -0.60
C GLU A 33 10.61 14.27 -2.13
N LYS A 34 10.08 13.18 -2.68
CA LYS A 34 9.93 12.98 -4.12
C LYS A 34 8.95 13.98 -4.75
N TYR A 35 7.91 14.35 -4.01
CA TYR A 35 6.94 15.37 -4.42
C TYR A 35 7.36 16.80 -4.05
N ARG A 36 8.61 16.99 -3.60
CA ARG A 36 9.13 18.33 -3.32
C ARG A 36 9.29 19.10 -4.64
N GLY A 37 8.68 20.30 -4.70
CA GLY A 37 8.70 21.14 -5.90
C GLY A 37 7.50 20.95 -6.84
N THR A 38 6.53 20.06 -6.53
CA THR A 38 5.30 19.92 -7.33
C THR A 38 4.25 21.00 -7.05
N GLY A 39 4.53 21.93 -6.11
CA GLY A 39 3.67 23.07 -5.80
C GLY A 39 2.31 22.67 -5.19
N PRO A 40 1.21 23.36 -5.57
CA PRO A 40 -0.11 23.16 -4.95
C PRO A 40 -0.75 21.79 -5.27
N VAL A 41 -0.20 21.03 -6.21
CA VAL A 41 -0.69 19.70 -6.57
C VAL A 41 -0.25 18.63 -5.57
N ARG A 42 0.77 18.91 -4.75
CA ARG A 42 1.32 17.98 -3.76
C ARG A 42 0.29 17.32 -2.83
N PRO A 43 -0.65 18.05 -2.20
CA PRO A 43 -1.64 17.40 -1.33
C PRO A 43 -2.55 16.46 -2.11
N VAL A 44 -2.91 16.81 -3.34
CA VAL A 44 -3.72 15.93 -4.20
C VAL A 44 -2.96 14.64 -4.49
N LEU A 45 -1.68 14.71 -4.87
CA LEU A 45 -0.83 13.55 -5.13
C LEU A 45 -0.72 12.62 -3.92
N ILE A 46 -0.68 13.18 -2.71
CA ILE A 46 -0.62 12.40 -1.47
C ILE A 46 -1.97 11.73 -1.17
N CYS A 47 -3.09 12.45 -1.39
CA CYS A 47 -4.43 11.92 -1.13
C CYS A 47 -4.87 10.84 -2.13
N THR A 48 -4.40 10.91 -3.38
CA THR A 48 -4.71 9.92 -4.44
C THR A 48 -3.69 8.78 -4.51
N LEU A 49 -2.75 8.72 -3.57
CA LEU A 49 -1.69 7.72 -3.56
C LEU A 49 -2.25 6.35 -3.18
N THR A 50 -2.24 5.41 -4.12
CA THR A 50 -2.55 3.99 -3.91
C THR A 50 -1.27 3.17 -3.80
N ASP A 51 -1.38 1.85 -3.54
CA ASP A 51 -0.23 0.94 -3.51
C ASP A 51 0.45 0.87 -4.88
N GLU A 52 -0.35 0.85 -5.95
CA GLU A 52 0.09 0.81 -7.34
C GLU A 52 0.79 2.11 -7.72
N THR A 53 0.15 3.25 -7.43
CA THR A 53 0.75 4.58 -7.67
C THR A 53 2.08 4.74 -6.93
N PHE A 54 2.14 4.29 -5.66
CA PHE A 54 3.37 4.30 -4.87
C PHE A 54 4.48 3.47 -5.53
N SER A 55 4.16 2.26 -5.98
CA SER A 55 5.11 1.38 -6.66
C SER A 55 5.66 2.01 -7.94
N LEU A 56 4.78 2.57 -8.78
CA LEU A 56 5.18 3.25 -10.02
C LEU A 56 6.02 4.49 -9.74
N VAL A 57 5.52 5.41 -8.90
CA VAL A 57 6.19 6.67 -8.62
C VAL A 57 7.51 6.47 -7.90
N SER A 58 7.62 5.47 -7.02
CA SER A 58 8.89 5.18 -6.33
C SER A 58 10.00 4.75 -7.29
N THR A 59 9.63 4.11 -8.40
CA THR A 59 10.58 3.53 -9.37
C THR A 59 10.85 4.40 -10.58
N LEU A 60 9.86 5.20 -11.00
CA LEU A 60 9.95 6.03 -12.19
C LEU A 60 10.48 7.43 -11.88
N GLU A 61 11.32 7.92 -12.78
CA GLU A 61 11.75 9.31 -12.81
C GLU A 61 11.19 9.99 -14.06
N PRO A 62 10.84 11.29 -13.99
CA PRO A 62 10.33 12.02 -15.15
C PRO A 62 11.40 12.07 -16.23
N PRO A 63 11.04 11.82 -17.50
CA PRO A 63 11.94 11.92 -18.62
C PRO A 63 12.40 13.38 -18.84
N GLU A 64 13.54 13.55 -19.54
CA GLU A 64 14.08 14.89 -19.84
C GLU A 64 13.05 15.74 -20.62
N GLY A 65 12.87 16.98 -20.16
CA GLY A 65 11.92 17.92 -20.78
C GLY A 65 10.48 17.87 -20.23
N VAL A 66 10.13 16.92 -19.37
CA VAL A 66 8.81 16.85 -18.74
C VAL A 66 8.87 17.41 -17.32
N ALA A 67 7.94 18.33 -17.02
CA ALA A 67 7.87 18.88 -15.67
C ALA A 67 7.47 17.79 -14.66
N ARG A 68 8.24 17.67 -13.57
CA ARG A 68 7.97 16.71 -12.47
C ARG A 68 6.51 16.71 -11.99
N ARG A 69 5.96 17.91 -11.88
CA ARG A 69 4.58 18.14 -11.47
C ARG A 69 3.60 17.42 -12.38
N ASP A 70 3.73 17.64 -13.69
CA ASP A 70 2.78 17.13 -14.68
C ASP A 70 2.92 15.62 -14.84
N PHE A 71 4.16 15.09 -14.79
CA PHE A 71 4.43 13.67 -14.85
C PHE A 71 3.74 12.90 -13.71
N TYR A 72 3.96 13.30 -12.46
CA TYR A 72 3.37 12.62 -11.31
C TYR A 72 1.86 12.86 -11.22
N PHE A 73 1.38 14.03 -11.63
CA PHE A 73 -0.05 14.32 -11.69
C PHE A 73 -0.78 13.38 -12.64
N TRP A 74 -0.28 13.22 -13.86
CA TRP A 74 -0.92 12.35 -14.84
C TRP A 74 -0.87 10.87 -14.44
N ILE A 75 0.22 10.38 -13.86
CA ILE A 75 0.29 9.01 -13.33
C ILE A 75 -0.78 8.80 -12.26
N SER A 76 -0.84 9.68 -11.25
CA SER A 76 -1.81 9.54 -10.16
C SER A 76 -3.25 9.69 -10.63
N LEU A 77 -3.52 10.61 -11.55
CA LEU A 77 -4.86 10.83 -12.09
C LEU A 77 -5.34 9.64 -12.92
N LEU A 78 -4.50 9.11 -13.81
CA LEU A 78 -4.86 7.97 -14.64
C LEU A 78 -5.08 6.71 -13.80
N ASP A 79 -4.20 6.45 -12.83
CA ASP A 79 -4.33 5.33 -11.91
C ASP A 79 -5.64 5.40 -11.12
N TYR A 80 -5.95 6.57 -10.55
CA TYR A 80 -7.20 6.81 -9.85
C TYR A 80 -8.43 6.63 -10.74
N LEU A 81 -8.39 7.12 -11.98
CA LEU A 81 -9.48 6.97 -12.95
C LEU A 81 -9.68 5.50 -13.33
N TYR A 82 -8.61 4.76 -13.62
CA TYR A 82 -8.70 3.33 -13.91
C TYR A 82 -9.29 2.55 -12.74
N TRP A 83 -8.88 2.88 -11.52
CA TRP A 83 -9.44 2.26 -10.32
C TRP A 83 -10.95 2.55 -10.19
N GLN A 84 -11.38 3.80 -10.36
CA GLN A 84 -12.79 4.19 -10.30
C GLN A 84 -13.63 3.51 -11.39
N VAL A 85 -13.13 3.49 -12.63
CA VAL A 85 -13.79 2.82 -13.76
C VAL A 85 -13.88 1.31 -13.48
N GLY A 86 -12.81 0.70 -13.01
CA GLY A 86 -12.78 -0.72 -12.66
C GLY A 86 -13.79 -1.07 -11.56
N CYS A 87 -13.86 -0.28 -10.50
CA CYS A 87 -14.85 -0.47 -9.42
C CYS A 87 -16.29 -0.31 -9.92
N THR A 88 -16.54 0.70 -10.74
CA THR A 88 -17.89 0.97 -11.28
C THR A 88 -18.33 -0.15 -12.22
N LEU A 89 -17.46 -0.56 -13.14
CA LEU A 89 -17.72 -1.68 -14.05
C LEU A 89 -17.88 -3.00 -13.27
N GLY A 90 -17.00 -3.27 -12.32
CA GLY A 90 -17.07 -4.46 -11.48
C GLY A 90 -18.38 -4.55 -10.71
N ASN A 91 -18.85 -3.43 -10.16
CA ASN A 91 -20.14 -3.37 -9.47
C ASN A 91 -21.33 -3.55 -10.42
N ALA A 92 -21.30 -2.92 -11.60
CA ALA A 92 -22.38 -3.01 -12.58
C ALA A 92 -22.48 -4.42 -13.18
N VAL A 93 -21.34 -5.04 -13.52
CA VAL A 93 -21.27 -6.35 -14.18
C VAL A 93 -21.34 -7.49 -13.17
N GLY A 94 -20.82 -7.30 -11.94
CA GLY A 94 -20.78 -8.33 -10.90
C GLY A 94 -22.17 -8.84 -10.49
N GLY A 95 -23.20 -7.97 -10.53
CA GLY A 95 -24.59 -8.37 -10.30
C GLY A 95 -25.22 -9.19 -11.43
N LEU A 96 -24.64 -9.14 -12.63
CA LEU A 96 -25.10 -9.87 -13.81
C LEU A 96 -24.39 -11.22 -14.01
N LEU A 97 -23.23 -11.38 -13.38
CA LEU A 97 -22.38 -12.55 -13.52
C LEU A 97 -22.76 -13.59 -12.46
N THR A 98 -23.21 -14.75 -12.91
CA THR A 98 -23.58 -15.90 -12.07
C THR A 98 -22.45 -16.94 -11.98
N PHE A 99 -21.21 -16.56 -12.35
CA PHE A 99 -20.09 -17.49 -12.27
C PHE A 99 -19.46 -17.49 -10.86
N ASP A 100 -18.82 -18.59 -10.53
CA ASP A 100 -18.09 -18.76 -9.27
C ASP A 100 -16.91 -17.76 -9.20
N THR A 101 -16.94 -16.87 -8.23
CA THR A 101 -15.88 -15.89 -7.96
C THR A 101 -14.78 -16.44 -7.07
N THR A 102 -14.83 -17.72 -6.73
CA THR A 102 -13.80 -18.41 -5.94
C THR A 102 -12.47 -18.30 -6.66
N GLY A 103 -11.52 -17.66 -6.02
CA GLY A 103 -10.18 -17.42 -6.58
C GLY A 103 -9.92 -15.99 -7.08
N LEU A 104 -10.92 -15.13 -7.20
CA LEU A 104 -10.68 -13.69 -7.48
C LEU A 104 -9.91 -13.03 -6.33
N ASP A 105 -10.12 -13.46 -5.10
CA ASP A 105 -9.36 -13.00 -3.92
C ASP A 105 -7.86 -13.29 -4.05
N PHE A 106 -7.51 -14.38 -4.75
CA PHE A 106 -6.12 -14.71 -5.02
C PHE A 106 -5.44 -13.70 -5.96
N THR A 107 -6.19 -13.06 -6.84
CA THR A 107 -5.65 -12.07 -7.80
C THR A 107 -5.00 -10.90 -7.06
N LEU A 108 -5.63 -10.41 -6.00
CA LEU A 108 -5.08 -9.33 -5.17
C LEU A 108 -3.79 -9.78 -4.46
N THR A 109 -3.81 -10.99 -3.91
CA THR A 109 -2.61 -11.57 -3.27
C THR A 109 -1.47 -11.74 -4.27
N ALA A 110 -1.77 -12.23 -5.47
CA ALA A 110 -0.79 -12.37 -6.55
C ALA A 110 -0.20 -11.02 -6.97
N LEU A 111 -1.02 -9.96 -7.06
CA LEU A 111 -0.57 -8.61 -7.35
C LEU A 111 0.45 -8.13 -6.31
N PHE A 112 0.15 -8.29 -5.01
CA PHE A 112 1.07 -7.89 -3.94
C PHE A 112 2.38 -8.71 -3.95
N ILE A 113 2.32 -10.00 -4.30
CA ILE A 113 3.51 -10.83 -4.46
C ILE A 113 4.38 -10.31 -5.62
N VAL A 114 3.79 -9.97 -6.75
CA VAL A 114 4.52 -9.40 -7.90
C VAL A 114 5.17 -8.07 -7.52
N LEU A 115 4.43 -7.16 -6.87
CA LEU A 115 4.97 -5.88 -6.41
C LEU A 115 6.13 -6.07 -5.42
N LEU A 116 6.01 -7.02 -4.49
CA LEU A 116 7.09 -7.37 -3.57
C LEU A 116 8.31 -7.89 -4.31
N LEU A 117 8.13 -8.80 -5.28
CA LEU A 117 9.22 -9.34 -6.09
C LEU A 117 9.93 -8.24 -6.90
N GLU A 118 9.20 -7.30 -7.47
CA GLU A 118 9.79 -6.16 -8.19
C GLU A 118 10.61 -5.27 -7.26
N GLN A 119 10.13 -5.00 -6.05
CA GLN A 119 10.86 -4.22 -5.07
C GLN A 119 12.12 -4.94 -4.59
N VAL A 120 12.05 -6.25 -4.36
CA VAL A 120 13.20 -7.06 -3.91
C VAL A 120 14.24 -7.27 -5.01
N LYS A 121 13.87 -7.19 -6.30
CA LYS A 121 14.85 -7.22 -7.42
C LYS A 121 15.85 -6.07 -7.34
N LYS A 122 15.46 -4.91 -6.83
CA LYS A 122 16.37 -3.78 -6.60
C LYS A 122 17.28 -4.10 -5.41
N LYS A 123 18.61 -4.12 -5.67
CA LYS A 123 19.63 -4.47 -4.65
C LYS A 123 19.49 -3.62 -3.37
N GLU A 124 19.15 -2.36 -3.52
CA GLU A 124 18.95 -1.40 -2.42
C GLU A 124 17.81 -1.78 -1.48
N ASN A 125 16.74 -2.35 -2.02
CA ASN A 125 15.54 -2.69 -1.27
C ASN A 125 15.54 -4.14 -0.71
N ARG A 126 16.50 -4.97 -1.13
CA ARG A 126 16.57 -6.38 -0.72
C ARG A 126 16.65 -6.57 0.78
N ALA A 127 17.52 -5.81 1.42
CA ALA A 127 17.68 -5.89 2.87
C ALA A 127 16.40 -5.51 3.61
N ALA A 128 15.75 -4.42 3.18
CA ALA A 128 14.48 -3.97 3.74
C ALA A 128 13.35 -5.00 3.51
N GLY A 129 13.29 -5.62 2.32
CA GLY A 129 12.32 -6.66 2.01
C GLY A 129 12.48 -7.92 2.87
N ILE A 130 13.72 -8.38 3.07
CA ILE A 130 14.01 -9.54 3.93
C ILE A 130 13.67 -9.23 5.39
N ILE A 131 14.05 -8.04 5.88
CA ILE A 131 13.70 -7.59 7.24
C ILE A 131 12.18 -7.55 7.40
N GLY A 132 11.46 -7.02 6.42
CA GLY A 132 9.99 -6.98 6.42
C GLY A 132 9.38 -8.37 6.54
N MET A 133 9.82 -9.33 5.73
CA MET A 133 9.33 -10.71 5.79
C MET A 133 9.62 -11.38 7.16
N VAL A 134 10.81 -11.20 7.69
CA VAL A 134 11.20 -11.76 9.00
C VAL A 134 10.39 -11.15 10.13
N CYS A 135 10.24 -9.80 10.15
CA CYS A 135 9.43 -9.10 11.16
C CYS A 135 7.97 -9.53 11.12
N THR A 136 7.40 -9.67 9.91
CA THR A 136 6.01 -10.10 9.73
C THR A 136 5.82 -11.55 10.19
N ALA A 137 6.72 -12.47 9.81
CA ALA A 137 6.68 -13.86 10.23
C ALA A 137 6.82 -14.01 11.76
N ALA A 138 7.73 -13.25 12.37
CA ALA A 138 7.91 -13.24 13.81
C ALA A 138 6.66 -12.71 14.54
N SER A 139 6.07 -11.63 14.05
CA SER A 139 4.84 -11.06 14.62
C SER A 139 3.65 -12.02 14.47
N LEU A 140 3.53 -12.69 13.34
CA LEU A 140 2.49 -13.69 13.10
C LEU A 140 2.63 -14.87 14.07
N ALA A 141 3.85 -15.35 14.32
CA ALA A 141 4.10 -16.45 15.22
C ALA A 141 3.81 -16.12 16.69
N VAL A 142 4.02 -14.85 17.11
CA VAL A 142 3.84 -14.42 18.51
C VAL A 142 2.41 -13.98 18.79
N PHE A 143 1.80 -13.21 17.90
CA PHE A 143 0.49 -12.56 18.13
C PHE A 143 -0.70 -13.23 17.43
N GLY A 144 -0.42 -14.25 16.59
CA GLY A 144 -1.44 -14.97 15.84
C GLY A 144 -2.03 -14.15 14.67
N PRO A 145 -2.91 -14.79 13.85
CA PRO A 145 -3.39 -14.22 12.59
C PRO A 145 -4.30 -12.98 12.75
N ASP A 146 -4.97 -12.84 13.89
CA ASP A 146 -5.94 -11.76 14.10
C ASP A 146 -5.31 -10.43 14.50
N ASN A 147 -4.17 -10.46 15.23
CA ASN A 147 -3.58 -9.26 15.84
C ASN A 147 -2.13 -8.99 15.43
N PHE A 148 -1.56 -9.70 14.44
CA PHE A 148 -0.14 -9.57 14.10
C PHE A 148 0.22 -8.27 13.37
N LEU A 149 -0.74 -7.60 12.74
CA LEU A 149 -0.49 -6.52 11.79
C LEU A 149 0.10 -5.28 12.47
N ILE A 150 -0.50 -4.82 13.58
CA ILE A 150 0.00 -3.65 14.33
C ILE A 150 1.39 -3.91 14.92
N PRO A 151 1.62 -5.02 15.64
CA PRO A 151 2.95 -5.35 16.13
C PRO A 151 3.99 -5.47 15.02
N ALA A 152 3.63 -6.07 13.87
CA ALA A 152 4.51 -6.17 12.72
C ALA A 152 4.93 -4.81 12.19
N MET A 153 3.98 -3.86 12.06
CA MET A 153 4.28 -2.49 11.60
C MET A 153 5.18 -1.75 12.58
N ILE A 154 4.92 -1.84 13.87
CA ILE A 154 5.73 -1.19 14.91
C ILE A 154 7.15 -1.79 14.92
N LEU A 155 7.25 -3.12 14.90
CA LEU A 155 8.52 -3.83 14.88
C LEU A 155 9.35 -3.46 13.64
N LEU A 156 8.71 -3.46 12.48
CA LEU A 156 9.33 -3.10 11.21
C LEU A 156 9.85 -1.65 11.23
N LEU A 157 9.06 -0.71 11.72
CA LEU A 157 9.48 0.69 11.89
C LEU A 157 10.66 0.80 12.85
N ALA A 158 10.60 0.14 13.99
CA ALA A 158 11.68 0.18 14.99
C ALA A 158 12.99 -0.37 14.40
N VAL A 159 12.92 -1.49 13.69
CA VAL A 159 14.10 -2.13 13.07
C VAL A 159 14.67 -1.28 11.92
N LEU A 160 13.81 -0.73 11.05
CA LEU A 160 14.26 0.10 9.93
C LEU A 160 14.82 1.46 10.40
N LEU A 161 14.19 2.11 11.38
CA LEU A 161 14.70 3.36 11.94
C LEU A 161 16.00 3.14 12.72
N GLY A 162 16.11 2.08 13.50
CA GLY A 162 17.33 1.69 14.20
C GLY A 162 18.46 1.26 13.26
N GLY A 163 18.12 0.60 12.16
CA GLY A 163 19.05 0.14 11.13
C GLY A 163 19.44 1.17 10.07
N ARG A 164 18.81 2.35 10.05
CA ARG A 164 18.98 3.38 9.02
C ARG A 164 20.45 3.73 8.72
N LYS A 165 21.31 3.80 9.74
CA LYS A 165 22.75 4.08 9.59
C LYS A 165 23.53 2.99 8.86
N LYS A 166 23.02 1.74 8.81
CA LYS A 166 23.66 0.60 8.13
C LYS A 166 23.03 0.28 6.77
N LEU A 167 21.79 0.64 6.56
CA LEU A 167 21.01 0.35 5.34
C LEU A 167 21.18 1.45 4.25
N CYS A 168 21.57 2.67 4.65
CA CYS A 168 21.82 3.81 3.74
C CYS A 168 23.31 4.01 3.42
N LYS A 169 24.11 2.92 3.36
CA LYS A 169 25.51 2.96 2.93
C LYS A 169 25.69 2.41 1.53
#